data_0cb1ee17784bccb64f02e7a179a4c510
#
_entry.id   0cb1ee17784bccb64f02e7a179a4c510
#
_cell.length_a   1.000
_cell.length_b   1.000
_cell.length_c   1.000
_cell.angle_alpha   90.00
_cell.angle_beta   90.00
_cell.angle_gamma   90.00
#
_symmetry.space_group_name_H-M   'P 1'
#
loop_
_entity.id
_entity.type
_entity.pdbx_description
1 polymer ?
#
loop_
_entity_poly.entity_id
_entity_poly.type
_entity_poly.pdbx_seq_one_letter_code
_entity_poly.pdbx_strand_id
1 'polypeptide(L)'
;MAVSVYSERVGKALDSAVRRAVCGKDVAVAFSGGLDSGLVAALASKYARNAVLYTAGSDNSYDMENSEEDHTKLGLQWRRIRLYEGNIEDILREMVRVTRTTSPLTLSFEVPTFCVTKESSERTILGGMGSDELFAGYHKYIGMREDEFRRKSSEDMERLLTEVVEHEDRAADFFGKEIVRPFTDPDVIEAARSIPFGILEPRDESSRKAVLKELASEMGLDFLSTKSKKAAQYGSGTTDLIKASAKRRGMTQSQYISEICREELD
;
A
#
# COMPACT_ATOMS: atom_id res chain seq x y z
N MET A 1 -14.47 -1.52 24.40
CA MET A 1 -15.75 -0.79 24.17
C MET A 1 -15.55 0.48 23.33
N ALA A 2 -14.65 1.43 23.66
CA ALA A 2 -14.53 2.66 22.87
C ALA A 2 -13.94 2.46 21.45
N VAL A 3 -12.91 1.64 21.29
CA VAL A 3 -12.30 1.33 19.97
C VAL A 3 -13.28 0.60 19.07
N SER A 4 -14.04 -0.36 19.62
CA SER A 4 -15.01 -1.21 18.91
C SER A 4 -16.13 -0.43 18.19
N VAL A 5 -16.58 0.70 18.74
CA VAL A 5 -17.58 1.54 18.05
C VAL A 5 -17.02 2.18 16.80
N TYR A 6 -15.74 2.57 16.82
CA TYR A 6 -15.09 3.19 15.66
C TYR A 6 -14.61 2.15 14.65
N SER A 7 -14.17 0.96 15.09
CA SER A 7 -13.85 -0.14 14.20
C SER A 7 -15.07 -0.58 13.38
N GLU A 8 -16.25 -0.71 14.03
CA GLU A 8 -17.50 -1.01 13.34
C GLU A 8 -17.88 0.07 12.31
N ARG A 9 -17.75 1.36 12.67
CA ARG A 9 -18.05 2.49 11.75
C ARG A 9 -17.13 2.49 10.55
N VAL A 10 -15.83 2.38 10.79
CA VAL A 10 -14.81 2.30 9.73
C VAL A 10 -15.02 1.04 8.89
N GLY A 11 -15.29 -0.08 9.52
CA GLY A 11 -15.56 -1.36 8.85
C GLY A 11 -16.74 -1.27 7.89
N LYS A 12 -17.86 -0.66 8.30
CA LYS A 12 -19.02 -0.43 7.42
C LYS A 12 -18.70 0.47 6.22
N ALA A 13 -17.95 1.55 6.45
CA ALA A 13 -17.56 2.45 5.37
C ALA A 13 -16.61 1.75 4.38
N LEU A 14 -15.60 1.03 4.88
CA LEU A 14 -14.64 0.30 4.07
C LEU A 14 -15.28 -0.85 3.30
N ASP A 15 -16.17 -1.62 3.95
CA ASP A 15 -16.97 -2.69 3.30
C ASP A 15 -17.80 -2.13 2.15
N SER A 16 -18.48 -1.01 2.37
CA SER A 16 -19.29 -0.32 1.35
C SER A 16 -18.42 0.17 0.18
N ALA A 17 -17.27 0.80 0.47
CA ALA A 17 -16.34 1.29 -0.54
C ALA A 17 -15.80 0.15 -1.42
N VAL A 18 -15.33 -0.93 -0.80
CA VAL A 18 -14.85 -2.12 -1.53
C VAL A 18 -15.98 -2.74 -2.34
N ARG A 19 -17.16 -2.95 -1.76
CA ARG A 19 -18.30 -3.54 -2.45
C ARG A 19 -18.68 -2.74 -3.70
N ARG A 20 -18.75 -1.40 -3.62
CA ARG A 20 -19.03 -0.53 -4.78
C ARG A 20 -18.02 -0.73 -5.91
N ALA A 21 -16.76 -0.89 -5.54
CA ALA A 21 -15.67 -0.99 -6.50
C ALA A 21 -15.59 -2.33 -7.22
N VAL A 22 -15.87 -3.45 -6.51
CA VAL A 22 -15.51 -4.79 -6.99
C VAL A 22 -16.69 -5.71 -7.29
N CYS A 23 -17.93 -5.34 -6.98
CA CYS A 23 -19.09 -6.22 -7.09
C CYS A 23 -19.20 -6.84 -8.51
N GLY A 24 -19.10 -8.18 -8.57
CA GLY A 24 -19.18 -8.95 -9.81
C GLY A 24 -17.99 -8.82 -10.77
N LYS A 25 -16.92 -8.12 -10.40
CA LYS A 25 -15.68 -7.98 -11.19
C LYS A 25 -14.65 -9.05 -10.82
N ASP A 26 -13.73 -9.33 -11.75
CA ASP A 26 -12.44 -9.98 -11.44
C ASP A 26 -11.47 -8.89 -11.06
N VAL A 27 -10.80 -9.04 -9.93
CA VAL A 27 -9.94 -7.99 -9.36
C VAL A 27 -8.58 -8.52 -8.93
N ALA A 28 -7.56 -7.71 -9.09
CA ALA A 28 -6.25 -7.88 -8.47
C ALA A 28 -6.21 -7.10 -7.15
N VAL A 29 -5.50 -7.62 -6.16
CA VAL A 29 -5.16 -6.89 -4.94
C VAL A 29 -3.65 -6.78 -4.84
N ALA A 30 -3.13 -5.56 -4.76
CA ALA A 30 -1.72 -5.30 -4.42
C ALA A 30 -1.53 -5.68 -2.94
N PHE A 31 -0.97 -6.86 -2.70
CA PHE A 31 -0.95 -7.52 -1.41
C PHE A 31 0.47 -7.63 -0.88
N SER A 32 0.72 -7.08 0.29
CA SER A 32 2.01 -7.13 0.98
C SER A 32 2.05 -8.09 2.19
N GLY A 33 0.96 -8.83 2.43
CA GLY A 33 0.79 -9.59 3.67
C GLY A 33 0.61 -8.72 4.92
N GLY A 34 0.42 -7.40 4.75
CA GLY A 34 0.18 -6.47 5.84
C GLY A 34 -1.30 -6.26 6.15
N LEU A 35 -1.56 -5.57 7.27
CA LEU A 35 -2.91 -5.31 7.78
C LEU A 35 -3.83 -4.64 6.74
N ASP A 36 -3.35 -3.57 6.09
CA ASP A 36 -4.17 -2.75 5.20
C ASP A 36 -4.60 -3.51 3.95
N SER A 37 -3.62 -4.08 3.24
CA SER A 37 -3.86 -4.89 2.04
C SER A 37 -4.63 -6.17 2.36
N GLY A 38 -4.44 -6.72 3.56
CA GLY A 38 -5.15 -7.90 4.06
C GLY A 38 -6.65 -7.61 4.30
N LEU A 39 -6.98 -6.48 4.93
CA LEU A 39 -8.36 -6.04 5.10
C LEU A 39 -9.05 -5.82 3.76
N VAL A 40 -8.37 -5.13 2.83
CA VAL A 40 -8.89 -4.91 1.47
C VAL A 40 -9.10 -6.25 0.74
N ALA A 41 -8.16 -7.18 0.83
CA ALA A 41 -8.25 -8.51 0.22
C ALA A 41 -9.43 -9.32 0.78
N ALA A 42 -9.59 -9.34 2.12
CA ALA A 42 -10.68 -10.04 2.78
C ALA A 42 -12.06 -9.46 2.41
N LEU A 43 -12.16 -8.14 2.28
CA LEU A 43 -13.41 -7.50 1.84
C LEU A 43 -13.67 -7.73 0.34
N ALA A 44 -12.63 -7.64 -0.49
CA ALA A 44 -12.76 -7.92 -1.92
C ALA A 44 -13.26 -9.34 -2.19
N SER A 45 -12.79 -10.34 -1.44
CA SER A 45 -13.19 -11.73 -1.57
C SER A 45 -14.68 -11.98 -1.32
N LYS A 46 -15.35 -11.08 -0.58
CA LYS A 46 -16.81 -11.21 -0.32
C LYS A 46 -17.66 -10.81 -1.51
N TYR A 47 -17.19 -9.92 -2.37
CA TYR A 47 -18.01 -9.23 -3.36
C TYR A 47 -17.53 -9.38 -4.80
N ALA A 48 -16.24 -9.59 -4.99
CA ALA A 48 -15.67 -9.83 -6.32
C ALA A 48 -16.14 -11.19 -6.87
N ARG A 49 -16.24 -11.31 -8.19
CA ARG A 49 -16.42 -12.60 -8.83
C ARG A 49 -15.19 -13.48 -8.63
N ASN A 50 -14.01 -12.88 -8.74
CA ASN A 50 -12.73 -13.49 -8.43
C ASN A 50 -11.78 -12.42 -7.90
N ALA A 51 -11.02 -12.73 -6.85
CA ALA A 51 -9.99 -11.85 -6.30
C ALA A 51 -8.65 -12.59 -6.28
N VAL A 52 -7.63 -12.03 -6.93
CA VAL A 52 -6.28 -12.59 -6.99
C VAL A 52 -5.31 -11.64 -6.30
N LEU A 53 -4.52 -12.19 -5.39
CA LEU A 53 -3.48 -11.45 -4.68
C LEU A 53 -2.20 -11.39 -5.52
N TYR A 54 -1.59 -10.21 -5.61
CA TYR A 54 -0.30 -10.01 -6.27
C TYR A 54 0.69 -9.36 -5.33
N THR A 55 1.86 -9.95 -5.18
CA THR A 55 2.95 -9.40 -4.39
C THR A 55 4.18 -9.22 -5.26
N ALA A 56 4.70 -8.00 -5.34
CA ALA A 56 5.95 -7.69 -6.01
C ALA A 56 7.05 -7.45 -4.97
N GLY A 57 8.14 -8.21 -5.06
CA GLY A 57 9.26 -8.11 -4.12
C GLY A 57 10.41 -9.04 -4.47
N SER A 58 11.53 -8.87 -3.76
CA SER A 58 12.64 -9.82 -3.84
C SER A 58 12.30 -11.15 -3.15
N ASP A 59 12.93 -12.24 -3.54
CA ASP A 59 12.58 -13.60 -3.12
C ASP A 59 12.47 -13.78 -1.60
N ASN A 60 13.36 -13.15 -0.82
CA ASN A 60 13.39 -13.23 0.63
C ASN A 60 12.93 -11.91 1.29
N SER A 61 12.12 -11.13 0.59
CA SER A 61 11.58 -9.89 1.16
C SER A 61 10.47 -10.19 2.17
N TYR A 62 10.35 -9.29 3.14
CA TYR A 62 9.35 -9.40 4.20
C TYR A 62 7.92 -9.52 3.65
N ASP A 63 7.59 -8.72 2.62
CA ASP A 63 6.26 -8.74 2.01
C ASP A 63 6.02 -10.07 1.26
N MET A 64 7.05 -10.62 0.62
CA MET A 64 6.94 -11.89 -0.09
C MET A 64 6.68 -13.06 0.88
N GLU A 65 7.47 -13.16 1.95
CA GLU A 65 7.32 -14.19 2.99
C GLU A 65 5.95 -14.11 3.68
N ASN A 66 5.53 -12.92 4.09
CA ASN A 66 4.22 -12.73 4.71
C ASN A 66 3.06 -13.06 3.77
N SER A 67 3.17 -12.67 2.50
CA SER A 67 2.12 -12.94 1.52
C SER A 67 1.99 -14.42 1.21
N GLU A 68 3.10 -15.16 1.15
CA GLU A 68 3.12 -16.61 0.97
C GLU A 68 2.41 -17.34 2.11
N GLU A 69 2.59 -16.87 3.34
CA GLU A 69 1.91 -17.43 4.51
C GLU A 69 0.43 -17.06 4.54
N ASP A 70 0.10 -15.80 4.29
CA ASP A 70 -1.23 -15.27 4.59
C ASP A 70 -2.26 -15.49 3.49
N HIS A 71 -1.84 -15.67 2.22
CA HIS A 71 -2.79 -15.94 1.14
C HIS A 71 -3.59 -17.23 1.41
N THR A 72 -2.97 -18.22 2.04
CA THR A 72 -3.65 -19.50 2.41
C THR A 72 -4.69 -19.29 3.49
N LYS A 73 -4.41 -18.41 4.49
CA LYS A 73 -5.36 -18.05 5.55
C LYS A 73 -6.55 -17.24 5.01
N LEU A 74 -6.32 -16.42 3.97
CA LEU A 74 -7.38 -15.71 3.26
C LEU A 74 -8.16 -16.60 2.27
N GLY A 75 -7.63 -17.77 1.92
CA GLY A 75 -8.23 -18.67 0.94
C GLY A 75 -8.22 -18.12 -0.49
N LEU A 76 -7.29 -17.25 -0.82
CA LEU A 76 -7.20 -16.56 -2.11
C LEU A 76 -6.02 -17.03 -2.95
N GLN A 77 -6.20 -17.03 -4.27
CA GLN A 77 -5.11 -17.28 -5.20
C GLN A 77 -4.06 -16.18 -5.07
N TRP A 78 -2.78 -16.55 -5.08
CA TRP A 78 -1.66 -15.62 -4.98
C TRP A 78 -0.69 -15.77 -6.14
N ARG A 79 -0.18 -14.64 -6.63
CA ARG A 79 0.82 -14.56 -7.71
C ARG A 79 1.99 -13.69 -7.26
N ARG A 80 3.19 -14.21 -7.51
CA ARG A 80 4.46 -13.57 -7.20
C ARG A 80 4.97 -12.81 -8.41
N ILE A 81 5.39 -11.57 -8.20
CA ILE A 81 6.12 -10.76 -9.17
C ILE A 81 7.53 -10.58 -8.62
N ARG A 82 8.49 -11.24 -9.24
CA ARG A 82 9.85 -11.28 -8.73
C ARG A 82 10.62 -10.05 -9.11
N LEU A 83 11.13 -9.33 -8.10
CA LEU A 83 12.10 -8.25 -8.23
C LEU A 83 13.49 -8.77 -7.93
N TYR A 84 14.46 -8.48 -8.80
CA TYR A 84 15.85 -8.87 -8.62
C TYR A 84 16.78 -7.87 -9.33
N GLU A 85 18.08 -7.94 -9.04
CA GLU A 85 19.04 -6.98 -9.57
C GLU A 85 19.08 -6.88 -11.10
N GLY A 86 18.71 -7.96 -11.81
CA GLY A 86 18.72 -7.98 -13.27
C GLY A 86 17.53 -7.30 -13.93
N ASN A 87 16.42 -7.04 -13.20
CA ASN A 87 15.23 -6.39 -13.75
C ASN A 87 14.88 -5.03 -13.12
N ILE A 88 15.47 -4.69 -11.97
CA ILE A 88 15.08 -3.47 -11.24
C ILE A 88 15.36 -2.19 -12.05
N GLU A 89 16.45 -2.15 -12.83
CA GLU A 89 16.76 -0.99 -13.66
C GLU A 89 15.75 -0.79 -14.77
N ASP A 90 15.38 -1.85 -15.49
CA ASP A 90 14.39 -1.77 -16.56
C ASP A 90 13.01 -1.34 -16.03
N ILE A 91 12.65 -1.84 -14.84
CA ILE A 91 11.43 -1.43 -14.14
C ILE A 91 11.46 0.06 -13.79
N LEU A 92 12.56 0.56 -13.22
CA LEU A 92 12.71 1.98 -12.91
C LEU A 92 12.65 2.88 -14.16
N ARG A 93 13.31 2.48 -15.23
CA ARG A 93 13.28 3.20 -16.51
C ARG A 93 11.86 3.29 -17.08
N GLU A 94 11.17 2.16 -17.12
CA GLU A 94 9.78 2.13 -17.60
C GLU A 94 8.87 2.96 -16.68
N MET A 95 9.04 2.85 -15.39
CA MET A 95 8.26 3.62 -14.41
C MET A 95 8.47 5.13 -14.58
N VAL A 96 9.71 5.60 -14.77
CA VAL A 96 10.01 7.02 -15.04
C VAL A 96 9.32 7.49 -16.34
N ARG A 97 9.42 6.71 -17.42
CA ARG A 97 8.76 7.05 -18.69
C ARG A 97 7.25 7.19 -18.57
N VAL A 98 6.62 6.26 -17.84
CA VAL A 98 5.16 6.18 -17.72
C VAL A 98 4.63 7.22 -16.71
N THR A 99 5.22 7.28 -15.53
CA THR A 99 4.70 8.11 -14.42
C THR A 99 5.23 9.53 -14.42
N ARG A 100 6.37 9.77 -15.10
CA ARG A 100 7.10 11.05 -15.10
C ARG A 100 7.60 11.48 -13.70
N THR A 101 7.61 10.59 -12.74
CA THR A 101 8.17 10.89 -11.42
C THR A 101 9.69 10.88 -11.44
N THR A 102 10.29 11.85 -10.76
CA THR A 102 11.76 11.99 -10.61
C THR A 102 12.21 11.85 -9.15
N SER A 103 11.27 11.68 -8.23
CA SER A 103 11.57 11.53 -6.80
C SER A 103 12.17 10.16 -6.49
N PRO A 104 13.42 10.06 -6.00
CA PRO A 104 14.04 8.79 -5.64
C PRO A 104 13.25 8.02 -4.57
N LEU A 105 12.65 8.76 -3.62
CA LEU A 105 11.82 8.15 -2.59
C LEU A 105 10.56 7.54 -3.18
N THR A 106 9.85 8.32 -3.99
CA THR A 106 8.60 7.90 -4.65
C THR A 106 8.83 6.67 -5.52
N LEU A 107 9.83 6.71 -6.39
CA LEU A 107 10.21 5.55 -7.22
C LEU A 107 10.47 4.30 -6.36
N SER A 108 11.15 4.45 -5.22
CA SER A 108 11.48 3.29 -4.37
C SER A 108 10.24 2.61 -3.76
N PHE A 109 9.23 3.37 -3.35
CA PHE A 109 8.06 2.78 -2.67
C PHE A 109 6.91 2.44 -3.63
N GLU A 110 6.83 3.06 -4.80
CA GLU A 110 5.79 2.78 -5.79
C GLU A 110 6.12 1.58 -6.71
N VAL A 111 7.39 1.14 -6.81
CA VAL A 111 7.78 -0.02 -7.65
C VAL A 111 6.87 -1.24 -7.45
N PRO A 112 6.52 -1.68 -6.22
CA PRO A 112 5.65 -2.84 -6.05
C PRO A 112 4.27 -2.65 -6.69
N THR A 113 3.62 -1.50 -6.46
CA THR A 113 2.31 -1.19 -7.04
C THR A 113 2.39 -1.07 -8.57
N PHE A 114 3.43 -0.41 -9.09
CA PHE A 114 3.68 -0.32 -10.53
C PHE A 114 3.80 -1.69 -11.18
N CYS A 115 4.57 -2.61 -10.58
CA CYS A 115 4.72 -3.97 -11.09
C CYS A 115 3.40 -4.75 -11.04
N VAL A 116 2.62 -4.61 -9.97
CA VAL A 116 1.28 -5.22 -9.90
C VAL A 116 0.36 -4.65 -10.97
N THR A 117 0.39 -3.34 -11.18
CA THR A 117 -0.41 -2.67 -12.23
C THR A 117 -0.05 -3.19 -13.62
N LYS A 118 1.23 -3.39 -13.90
CA LYS A 118 1.71 -3.91 -15.17
C LYS A 118 1.37 -5.39 -15.39
N GLU A 119 1.64 -6.23 -14.39
CA GLU A 119 1.67 -7.69 -14.54
C GLU A 119 0.33 -8.37 -14.24
N SER A 120 -0.59 -7.72 -13.52
CA SER A 120 -1.90 -8.31 -13.23
C SER A 120 -2.70 -8.55 -14.50
N SER A 121 -3.47 -9.63 -14.55
CA SER A 121 -4.39 -9.91 -15.67
C SER A 121 -5.71 -9.17 -15.53
N GLU A 122 -6.08 -8.81 -14.32
CA GLU A 122 -7.33 -8.13 -13.98
C GLU A 122 -7.25 -6.64 -14.35
N ARG A 123 -8.38 -6.06 -14.76
CA ARG A 123 -8.47 -4.64 -15.08
C ARG A 123 -8.51 -3.75 -13.85
N THR A 124 -9.20 -4.21 -12.79
CA THR A 124 -9.37 -3.45 -11.55
C THR A 124 -8.39 -3.95 -10.50
N ILE A 125 -7.58 -3.04 -9.96
CA ILE A 125 -6.56 -3.32 -8.95
C ILE A 125 -6.94 -2.58 -7.67
N LEU A 126 -6.89 -3.26 -6.53
CA LEU A 126 -7.11 -2.64 -5.23
C LEU A 126 -5.80 -2.49 -4.48
N GLY A 127 -5.62 -1.34 -3.82
CA GLY A 127 -4.49 -1.04 -2.95
C GLY A 127 -4.91 -0.65 -1.53
N GLY A 128 -4.00 -0.82 -0.57
CA GLY A 128 -4.20 -0.44 0.84
C GLY A 128 -3.76 0.99 1.19
N MET A 129 -3.52 1.84 0.19
CA MET A 129 -3.01 3.20 0.34
C MET A 129 -4.02 4.12 1.04
N GLY A 130 -3.54 5.09 1.83
CA GLY A 130 -4.37 6.03 2.61
C GLY A 130 -4.61 5.60 4.05
N SER A 131 -4.38 4.34 4.38
CA SER A 131 -4.61 3.81 5.73
C SER A 131 -3.66 4.39 6.78
N ASP A 132 -2.40 4.64 6.41
CA ASP A 132 -1.38 5.15 7.33
C ASP A 132 -1.66 6.57 7.77
N GLU A 133 -2.12 7.39 6.85
CA GLU A 133 -2.50 8.78 7.06
C GLU A 133 -3.72 8.87 7.97
N LEU A 134 -4.74 8.04 7.72
CA LEU A 134 -6.00 8.09 8.45
C LEU A 134 -5.94 7.48 9.84
N PHE A 135 -5.17 6.40 10.02
CA PHE A 135 -5.19 5.57 11.22
C PHE A 135 -3.86 5.58 11.98
N ALA A 136 -3.09 6.67 11.87
CA ALA A 136 -1.82 6.88 12.56
C ALA A 136 -0.81 5.73 12.36
N GLY A 137 -0.66 5.28 11.12
CA GLY A 137 0.17 4.13 10.79
C GLY A 137 1.67 4.41 10.68
N TYR A 138 2.08 5.66 10.50
CA TYR A 138 3.50 6.00 10.38
C TYR A 138 4.21 6.11 11.73
N HIS A 139 5.44 5.63 11.80
CA HIS A 139 6.30 5.76 12.98
C HIS A 139 6.46 7.22 13.43
N LYS A 140 6.55 8.15 12.47
CA LYS A 140 6.72 9.59 12.75
C LYS A 140 5.57 10.22 13.55
N TYR A 141 4.41 9.57 13.63
CA TYR A 141 3.26 10.06 14.39
C TYR A 141 3.34 9.72 15.88
N ILE A 142 4.24 8.80 16.28
CA ILE A 142 4.39 8.37 17.68
C ILE A 142 4.83 9.57 18.54
N GLY A 143 4.07 9.83 19.60
CA GLY A 143 4.35 10.90 20.56
C GLY A 143 3.96 12.32 20.11
N MET A 144 3.33 12.48 18.93
CA MET A 144 2.78 13.77 18.51
C MET A 144 1.57 14.16 19.35
N ARG A 145 1.40 15.46 19.60
CA ARG A 145 0.17 15.99 20.17
C ARG A 145 -0.94 16.03 19.12
N GLU A 146 -2.18 16.15 19.55
CA GLU A 146 -3.34 16.12 18.65
C GLU A 146 -3.25 17.14 17.52
N ASP A 147 -2.95 18.40 17.83
CA ASP A 147 -2.84 19.50 16.85
C ASP A 147 -1.76 19.21 15.78
N GLU A 148 -0.62 18.71 16.22
CA GLU A 148 0.50 18.35 15.34
C GLU A 148 0.14 17.14 14.47
N PHE A 149 -0.41 16.08 15.07
CA PHE A 149 -0.86 14.90 14.35
C PHE A 149 -1.89 15.24 13.28
N ARG A 150 -2.94 15.99 13.64
CA ARG A 150 -4.01 16.34 12.70
C ARG A 150 -3.50 17.13 11.49
N ARG A 151 -2.63 18.10 11.75
CA ARG A 151 -1.98 18.87 10.69
C ARG A 151 -1.11 17.97 9.80
N LYS A 152 -0.23 17.17 10.42
CA LYS A 152 0.73 16.33 9.68
C LYS A 152 0.04 15.21 8.89
N SER A 153 -0.95 14.56 9.48
CA SER A 153 -1.79 13.54 8.81
C SER A 153 -2.53 14.14 7.60
N SER A 154 -3.03 15.37 7.73
CA SER A 154 -3.71 16.06 6.62
C SER A 154 -2.74 16.41 5.49
N GLU A 155 -1.54 16.93 5.81
CA GLU A 155 -0.49 17.21 4.83
C GLU A 155 -0.05 15.93 4.09
N ASP A 156 0.12 14.84 4.84
CA ASP A 156 0.52 13.56 4.25
C ASP A 156 -0.58 12.99 3.34
N MET A 157 -1.85 13.11 3.73
CA MET A 157 -3.00 12.72 2.88
C MET A 157 -3.10 13.58 1.63
N GLU A 158 -2.93 14.90 1.75
CA GLU A 158 -2.95 15.81 0.59
C GLU A 158 -1.84 15.44 -0.41
N ARG A 159 -0.63 15.23 0.10
CA ARG A 159 0.50 14.79 -0.73
C ARG A 159 0.22 13.46 -1.42
N LEU A 160 -0.35 12.49 -0.70
CA LEU A 160 -0.73 11.21 -1.27
C LEU A 160 -1.72 11.40 -2.42
N LEU A 161 -2.77 12.18 -2.22
CA LEU A 161 -3.82 12.40 -3.21
C LEU A 161 -3.36 13.20 -4.43
N THR A 162 -2.40 14.12 -4.27
CA THR A 162 -1.93 14.98 -5.36
C THR A 162 -0.73 14.43 -6.12
N GLU A 163 0.19 13.74 -5.43
CA GLU A 163 1.42 13.25 -6.06
C GLU A 163 1.32 11.75 -6.39
N VAL A 164 1.09 10.91 -5.37
CA VAL A 164 1.18 9.45 -5.52
C VAL A 164 0.03 8.90 -6.36
N VAL A 165 -1.19 9.38 -6.11
CA VAL A 165 -2.38 8.99 -6.88
C VAL A 165 -2.20 9.32 -8.37
N GLU A 166 -1.64 10.50 -8.69
CA GLU A 166 -1.40 10.90 -10.08
C GLU A 166 -0.42 9.94 -10.79
N HIS A 167 0.66 9.53 -10.12
CA HIS A 167 1.62 8.58 -10.69
C HIS A 167 1.00 7.20 -10.92
N GLU A 168 0.27 6.69 -9.94
CA GLU A 168 -0.41 5.40 -10.05
C GLU A 168 -1.50 5.43 -11.13
N ASP A 169 -2.26 6.53 -11.25
CA ASP A 169 -3.30 6.68 -12.27
C ASP A 169 -2.68 6.74 -13.68
N ARG A 170 -1.55 7.44 -13.86
CA ARG A 170 -0.81 7.41 -15.13
C ARG A 170 -0.34 5.99 -15.49
N ALA A 171 0.15 5.23 -14.51
CA ALA A 171 0.52 3.85 -14.73
C ALA A 171 -0.69 2.99 -15.09
N ALA A 172 -1.80 3.15 -14.37
CA ALA A 172 -3.04 2.44 -14.64
C ALA A 172 -3.57 2.72 -16.04
N ASP A 173 -3.64 3.98 -16.44
CA ASP A 173 -4.07 4.40 -17.78
C ASP A 173 -3.19 3.83 -18.86
N PHE A 174 -1.85 3.87 -18.68
CA PHE A 174 -0.89 3.33 -19.63
C PHE A 174 -1.07 1.83 -19.90
N PHE A 175 -1.36 1.05 -18.81
CA PHE A 175 -1.59 -0.38 -18.93
C PHE A 175 -3.07 -0.77 -19.14
N GLY A 176 -3.98 0.20 -19.33
CA GLY A 176 -5.41 -0.03 -19.51
C GLY A 176 -6.10 -0.60 -18.26
N LYS A 177 -5.65 -0.18 -17.08
CA LYS A 177 -6.11 -0.62 -15.75
C LYS A 177 -6.88 0.49 -15.03
N GLU A 178 -7.39 0.15 -13.84
CA GLU A 178 -8.03 1.04 -12.89
C GLU A 178 -7.51 0.69 -11.49
N ILE A 179 -6.98 1.67 -10.75
CA ILE A 179 -6.56 1.47 -9.36
C ILE A 179 -7.63 2.03 -8.43
N VAL A 180 -8.13 1.20 -7.55
CA VAL A 180 -9.08 1.54 -6.50
C VAL A 180 -8.37 1.57 -5.16
N ARG A 181 -8.57 2.65 -4.41
CA ARG A 181 -7.94 2.92 -3.11
C ARG A 181 -9.04 3.07 -2.04
N PRO A 182 -9.55 1.97 -1.48
CA PRO A 182 -10.73 2.02 -0.61
C PRO A 182 -10.58 2.93 0.62
N PHE A 183 -9.36 3.09 1.15
CA PHE A 183 -9.11 3.99 2.27
C PHE A 183 -9.19 5.49 1.89
N THR A 184 -9.13 5.83 0.60
CA THR A 184 -9.33 7.22 0.14
C THR A 184 -10.79 7.53 -0.22
N ASP A 185 -11.69 6.57 -0.03
CA ASP A 185 -13.13 6.80 -0.23
C ASP A 185 -13.66 7.85 0.76
N PRO A 186 -14.49 8.81 0.31
CA PRO A 186 -15.00 9.88 1.17
C PRO A 186 -15.67 9.40 2.45
N ASP A 187 -16.45 8.31 2.39
CA ASP A 187 -17.14 7.75 3.57
C ASP A 187 -16.13 7.19 4.59
N VAL A 188 -15.02 6.57 4.11
CA VAL A 188 -13.94 6.06 4.95
C VAL A 188 -13.15 7.20 5.58
N ILE A 189 -12.85 8.25 4.82
CA ILE A 189 -12.18 9.46 5.32
C ILE A 189 -13.03 10.13 6.41
N GLU A 190 -14.34 10.26 6.19
CA GLU A 190 -15.25 10.84 7.17
C GLU A 190 -15.32 9.99 8.44
N ALA A 191 -15.46 8.67 8.29
CA ALA A 191 -15.45 7.74 9.42
C ALA A 191 -14.14 7.84 10.24
N ALA A 192 -12.99 7.88 9.58
CA ALA A 192 -11.69 8.02 10.24
C ALA A 192 -11.53 9.37 10.96
N ARG A 193 -11.96 10.48 10.33
CA ARG A 193 -11.90 11.82 10.93
C ARG A 193 -12.80 11.97 12.17
N SER A 194 -13.84 11.16 12.27
CA SER A 194 -14.74 11.16 13.44
C SER A 194 -14.12 10.50 14.69
N ILE A 195 -12.98 9.83 14.57
CA ILE A 195 -12.31 9.13 15.67
C ILE A 195 -11.62 10.15 16.58
N PRO A 196 -11.90 10.16 17.90
CA PRO A 196 -11.17 10.98 18.86
C PRO A 196 -9.68 10.67 18.85
N PHE A 197 -8.83 11.70 18.98
CA PHE A 197 -7.39 11.52 18.94
C PHE A 197 -6.88 10.52 20.00
N GLY A 198 -7.40 10.53 21.20
CA GLY A 198 -6.99 9.57 22.24
C GLY A 198 -7.21 8.09 21.91
N ILE A 199 -7.99 7.78 20.84
CA ILE A 199 -8.15 6.43 20.30
C ILE A 199 -7.16 6.17 19.16
N LEU A 200 -6.86 7.20 18.35
CA LEU A 200 -5.88 7.14 17.25
C LEU A 200 -4.44 7.27 17.74
N GLU A 201 -4.22 7.91 18.90
CA GLU A 201 -2.91 8.27 19.44
C GLU A 201 -1.93 7.08 19.44
N PRO A 202 -0.90 7.09 18.57
CA PRO A 202 0.09 6.04 18.57
C PRO A 202 1.13 6.34 19.66
N ARG A 203 1.11 5.59 20.75
CA ARG A 203 2.05 5.73 21.88
C ARG A 203 3.35 4.98 21.62
N ASP A 204 3.26 3.92 20.82
CA ASP A 204 4.36 3.03 20.46
C ASP A 204 4.03 2.28 19.15
N GLU A 205 4.93 1.40 18.71
CA GLU A 205 4.75 0.58 17.51
C GLU A 205 3.50 -0.31 17.60
N SER A 206 3.16 -0.81 18.77
CA SER A 206 2.05 -1.75 18.96
C SER A 206 0.69 -1.08 18.89
N SER A 207 0.61 0.18 19.29
CA SER A 207 -0.63 0.98 19.33
C SER A 207 -0.98 1.65 18.00
N ARG A 208 -0.09 1.62 17.00
CA ARG A 208 -0.39 2.11 15.65
C ARG A 208 -1.56 1.33 15.03
N LYS A 209 -2.45 2.04 14.33
CA LYS A 209 -3.63 1.46 13.66
C LYS A 209 -4.54 0.65 14.56
N ALA A 210 -4.68 1.04 15.82
CA ALA A 210 -5.48 0.29 16.80
C ALA A 210 -6.91 -0.02 16.30
N VAL A 211 -7.55 0.94 15.61
CA VAL A 211 -8.91 0.77 15.05
C VAL A 211 -8.94 -0.27 13.93
N LEU A 212 -7.93 -0.32 13.06
CA LEU A 212 -7.87 -1.32 11.99
C LEU A 212 -7.49 -2.72 12.52
N LYS A 213 -6.69 -2.78 13.58
CA LYS A 213 -6.38 -4.05 14.26
C LYS A 213 -7.61 -4.64 14.94
N GLU A 214 -8.40 -3.80 15.59
CA GLU A 214 -9.69 -4.21 16.15
C GLU A 214 -10.63 -4.72 15.07
N LEU A 215 -10.74 -3.98 13.95
CA LEU A 215 -11.52 -4.41 12.79
C LEU A 215 -11.05 -5.77 12.24
N ALA A 216 -9.74 -5.97 12.13
CA ALA A 216 -9.20 -7.26 11.69
C ALA A 216 -9.59 -8.39 12.67
N SER A 217 -9.52 -8.14 13.97
CA SER A 217 -9.95 -9.11 14.99
C SER A 217 -11.44 -9.42 14.91
N GLU A 218 -12.29 -8.40 14.79
CA GLU A 218 -13.74 -8.56 14.59
C GLU A 218 -14.09 -9.38 13.35
N MET A 219 -13.22 -9.34 12.32
CA MET A 219 -13.35 -10.13 11.09
C MET A 219 -12.71 -11.53 11.19
N GLY A 220 -12.10 -11.91 12.32
CA GLY A 220 -11.37 -13.18 12.49
C GLY A 220 -10.03 -13.22 11.76
N LEU A 221 -9.42 -12.06 11.53
CA LEU A 221 -8.15 -11.87 10.78
C LEU A 221 -7.01 -11.44 11.71
N ASP A 222 -6.95 -11.97 12.94
CA ASP A 222 -5.96 -11.60 13.95
C ASP A 222 -4.51 -11.74 13.46
N PHE A 223 -4.23 -12.69 12.58
CA PHE A 223 -2.92 -12.91 11.99
C PHE A 223 -2.37 -11.70 11.23
N LEU A 224 -3.25 -10.82 10.70
CA LEU A 224 -2.84 -9.57 10.03
C LEU A 224 -2.36 -8.51 11.03
N SER A 225 -2.86 -8.54 12.26
CA SER A 225 -2.57 -7.54 13.28
C SER A 225 -1.28 -7.81 14.07
N THR A 226 -0.76 -9.03 14.02
CA THR A 226 0.40 -9.46 14.81
C THR A 226 1.75 -9.13 14.18
N LYS A 227 1.75 -8.79 12.88
CA LYS A 227 2.99 -8.55 12.12
C LYS A 227 3.51 -7.12 12.31
N SER A 228 4.82 -6.98 12.34
CA SER A 228 5.46 -5.67 12.35
C SER A 228 5.27 -4.99 10.99
N LYS A 229 4.91 -3.69 11.01
CA LYS A 229 4.79 -2.93 9.77
C LYS A 229 6.17 -2.53 9.25
N LYS A 230 6.44 -2.80 7.97
CA LYS A 230 7.53 -2.18 7.21
C LYS A 230 6.96 -1.25 6.15
N ALA A 231 7.68 -0.15 5.83
CA ALA A 231 7.30 0.67 4.68
C ALA A 231 7.55 -0.11 3.38
N ALA A 232 6.71 0.12 2.36
CA ALA A 232 6.67 -0.68 1.13
C ALA A 232 8.05 -0.92 0.47
N GLN A 233 8.89 0.13 0.40
CA GLN A 233 10.23 0.02 -0.19
C GLN A 233 11.20 -0.89 0.59
N TYR A 234 10.99 -1.07 1.89
CA TYR A 234 11.78 -1.97 2.73
C TYR A 234 11.13 -3.36 2.81
N GLY A 235 9.82 -3.42 2.89
CA GLY A 235 9.06 -4.66 2.92
C GLY A 235 9.25 -5.49 1.66
N SER A 236 9.21 -4.86 0.49
CA SER A 236 9.41 -5.48 -0.82
C SER A 236 10.87 -5.77 -1.17
N GLY A 237 11.84 -5.20 -0.43
CA GLY A 237 13.26 -5.28 -0.77
C GLY A 237 13.70 -4.35 -1.92
N THR A 238 12.82 -3.50 -2.45
CA THR A 238 13.12 -2.60 -3.57
C THR A 238 14.30 -1.68 -3.28
N THR A 239 14.36 -1.09 -2.08
CA THR A 239 15.48 -0.21 -1.68
C THR A 239 16.82 -0.92 -1.75
N ASP A 240 16.90 -2.17 -1.32
CA ASP A 240 18.16 -2.93 -1.30
C ASP A 240 18.60 -3.29 -2.71
N LEU A 241 17.66 -3.63 -3.60
CA LEU A 241 17.94 -3.88 -5.02
C LEU A 241 18.46 -2.62 -5.71
N ILE A 242 17.84 -1.46 -5.48
CA ILE A 242 18.29 -0.18 -6.04
C ILE A 242 19.67 0.19 -5.52
N LYS A 243 19.92 0.04 -4.22
CA LYS A 243 21.24 0.28 -3.62
C LYS A 243 22.33 -0.64 -4.19
N ALA A 244 22.02 -1.93 -4.38
CA ALA A 244 22.96 -2.89 -4.96
C ALA A 244 23.32 -2.50 -6.41
N SER A 245 22.32 -2.11 -7.22
CA SER A 245 22.52 -1.65 -8.59
C SER A 245 23.34 -0.36 -8.66
N ALA A 246 23.03 0.61 -7.80
CA ALA A 246 23.80 1.87 -7.70
C ALA A 246 25.26 1.62 -7.30
N LYS A 247 25.49 0.75 -6.30
CA LYS A 247 26.85 0.40 -5.84
C LYS A 247 27.70 -0.23 -6.95
N ARG A 248 27.14 -1.08 -7.80
CA ARG A 248 27.85 -1.66 -8.96
C ARG A 248 28.34 -0.61 -9.95
N ARG A 249 27.65 0.54 -10.02
CA ARG A 249 28.05 1.68 -10.85
C ARG A 249 28.89 2.72 -10.12
N GLY A 250 29.27 2.45 -8.85
CA GLY A 250 30.03 3.40 -8.03
C GLY A 250 29.22 4.63 -7.61
N MET A 251 27.88 4.54 -7.58
CA MET A 251 26.96 5.65 -7.32
C MET A 251 26.23 5.47 -5.98
N THR A 252 25.73 6.60 -5.45
CA THR A 252 24.69 6.58 -4.42
C THR A 252 23.34 6.24 -5.06
N GLN A 253 22.37 5.78 -4.27
CA GLN A 253 21.00 5.51 -4.75
C GLN A 253 20.39 6.74 -5.44
N SER A 254 20.57 7.93 -4.88
CA SER A 254 20.04 9.17 -5.43
C SER A 254 20.67 9.51 -6.79
N GLN A 255 22.00 9.38 -6.92
CA GLN A 255 22.70 9.59 -8.19
C GLN A 255 22.23 8.63 -9.27
N TYR A 256 22.10 7.34 -8.92
CA TYR A 256 21.65 6.29 -9.83
C TYR A 256 20.23 6.57 -10.37
N ILE A 257 19.30 6.92 -9.49
CA ILE A 257 17.93 7.25 -9.90
C ILE A 257 17.91 8.55 -10.71
N SER A 258 18.68 9.58 -10.33
CA SER A 258 18.76 10.84 -11.07
C SER A 258 19.32 10.64 -12.49
N GLU A 259 20.28 9.72 -12.68
CA GLU A 259 20.80 9.35 -13.98
C GLU A 259 19.71 8.71 -14.85
N ILE A 260 18.99 7.72 -14.30
CA ILE A 260 17.86 7.08 -14.98
C ILE A 260 16.81 8.12 -15.40
N CYS A 261 16.42 9.02 -14.46
CA CYS A 261 15.43 10.05 -14.77
C CYS A 261 15.87 10.96 -15.91
N ARG A 262 17.13 11.38 -15.91
CA ARG A 262 17.67 12.22 -16.99
C ARG A 262 17.65 11.49 -18.32
N GLU A 263 18.10 10.24 -18.37
CA GLU A 263 18.15 9.46 -19.61
C GLU A 263 16.76 9.14 -20.19
N GLU A 264 15.74 9.04 -19.35
CA GLU A 264 14.37 8.68 -19.79
C GLU A 264 13.46 9.88 -20.07
N LEU A 265 13.83 11.08 -19.60
CA LEU A 265 12.98 12.28 -19.72
C LEU A 265 13.54 13.36 -20.64
N ASP A 266 14.87 13.30 -20.98
CA ASP A 266 15.51 14.14 -22.01
C ASP A 266 15.28 13.56 -23.42
#